data_f2db076632353f4de51361074fa25f60
#
_entry.id   f2db076632353f4de51361074fa25f60
#
_cell.length_a   1.000
_cell.length_b   1.000
_cell.length_c   1.000
_cell.angle_alpha   90.00
_cell.angle_beta   90.00
_cell.angle_gamma   90.00
#
_symmetry.space_group_name_H-M   'P 1'
#
loop_
_entity.id
_entity.type
_entity.pdbx_description
1 polymer ?
#
loop_
_entity_poly.entity_id
_entity_poly.type
_entity_poly.pdbx_seq_one_letter_code
_entity_poly.pdbx_strand_id
1 'polypeptide(L)'
;MVMVTGVAVEVFVIVTLLFGLTSSFAQTNMTTNTTTIYATAVNANPLVYHLSSSDPWRASIALTDASSMRSIGHNVTLLLSIEGVQLGVENPHHHLGLNNLVQNVTDFIEGGGKVVVCKVCLEIAGYNTLDLINGATIATPEITSKLLTNATVVDY
;
A
#
# COMPACT_ATOMS: atom_id res chain seq x y z
N MET A 1 16.26 -62.46 -17.91
CA MET A 1 15.23 -63.03 -18.78
C MET A 1 13.87 -62.70 -18.18
N VAL A 2 13.31 -61.55 -18.53
CA VAL A 2 11.90 -61.24 -18.32
C VAL A 2 11.51 -60.28 -19.43
N MET A 3 10.52 -60.68 -20.18
CA MET A 3 9.91 -59.94 -21.30
C MET A 3 9.10 -58.74 -20.82
N VAL A 4 9.27 -57.64 -21.51
CA VAL A 4 8.38 -56.47 -21.39
C VAL A 4 7.47 -56.46 -22.61
N THR A 5 6.20 -56.66 -22.36
CA THR A 5 5.12 -56.55 -23.34
C THR A 5 4.72 -55.11 -23.49
N GLY A 6 4.73 -54.61 -24.73
CA GLY A 6 4.22 -53.28 -25.08
C GLY A 6 2.70 -53.22 -25.04
N VAL A 7 2.19 -52.08 -24.65
CA VAL A 7 0.80 -51.73 -24.76
C VAL A 7 0.71 -50.53 -25.74
N ALA A 8 0.10 -50.76 -26.86
CA ALA A 8 -0.23 -49.77 -27.87
C ALA A 8 -1.41 -48.89 -27.37
N VAL A 9 -1.23 -47.60 -27.37
CA VAL A 9 -2.32 -46.65 -27.14
C VAL A 9 -2.88 -46.24 -28.47
N GLU A 10 -4.10 -46.65 -28.73
CA GLU A 10 -4.88 -46.21 -29.89
C GLU A 10 -5.35 -44.76 -29.71
N VAL A 11 -5.01 -43.93 -30.72
CA VAL A 11 -5.48 -42.58 -30.85
C VAL A 11 -6.85 -42.60 -31.48
N PHE A 12 -7.91 -42.38 -30.71
CA PHE A 12 -9.25 -42.10 -31.23
C PHE A 12 -9.34 -40.64 -31.64
N VAL A 13 -9.25 -40.38 -32.95
CA VAL A 13 -9.63 -39.13 -33.59
C VAL A 13 -11.14 -39.17 -33.80
N ILE A 14 -11.89 -38.49 -32.93
CA ILE A 14 -13.31 -38.22 -33.17
C ILE A 14 -13.42 -36.85 -33.84
N VAL A 15 -13.63 -36.88 -35.15
CA VAL A 15 -14.08 -35.72 -35.92
C VAL A 15 -15.58 -35.58 -35.72
N THR A 16 -16.01 -34.61 -34.95
CA THR A 16 -17.40 -34.15 -34.96
C THR A 16 -17.47 -32.81 -35.64
N LEU A 17 -17.82 -32.85 -36.90
CA LEU A 17 -18.40 -31.76 -37.67
C LEU A 17 -19.85 -31.54 -37.19
N LEU A 18 -20.25 -30.30 -37.11
CA LEU A 18 -21.53 -29.68 -37.36
C LEU A 18 -22.12 -28.85 -36.19
N PHE A 19 -22.53 -27.73 -36.68
CA PHE A 19 -23.43 -26.68 -36.23
C PHE A 19 -22.77 -25.44 -35.62
N GLY A 20 -22.53 -24.53 -36.54
CA GLY A 20 -22.36 -23.12 -36.27
C GLY A 20 -23.63 -22.53 -35.66
N LEU A 21 -23.48 -22.05 -34.45
CA LEU A 21 -24.31 -20.99 -33.88
C LEU A 21 -23.32 -19.94 -33.38
N THR A 22 -23.06 -18.96 -34.26
CA THR A 22 -22.37 -17.73 -33.87
C THR A 22 -23.28 -16.92 -32.96
N SER A 23 -23.24 -17.21 -31.67
CA SER A 23 -23.74 -16.27 -30.69
C SER A 23 -22.73 -15.16 -30.58
N SER A 24 -22.95 -14.10 -31.35
CA SER A 24 -22.27 -12.83 -31.11
C SER A 24 -22.69 -12.30 -29.74
N PHE A 25 -22.00 -12.73 -28.69
CA PHE A 25 -22.00 -11.98 -27.44
C PHE A 25 -21.27 -10.67 -27.73
N ALA A 26 -22.03 -9.59 -27.82
CA ALA A 26 -21.48 -8.25 -27.74
C ALA A 26 -20.74 -8.16 -26.40
N GLN A 27 -19.42 -8.37 -26.40
CA GLN A 27 -18.56 -7.96 -25.33
C GLN A 27 -18.62 -6.43 -25.31
N THR A 28 -19.54 -5.90 -24.50
CA THR A 28 -19.49 -4.50 -24.11
C THR A 28 -18.15 -4.29 -23.42
N ASN A 29 -17.30 -3.52 -24.06
CA ASN A 29 -16.00 -3.09 -23.56
C ASN A 29 -16.18 -2.31 -22.23
N MET A 30 -16.28 -3.00 -21.11
CA MET A 30 -16.18 -2.39 -19.78
C MET A 30 -14.74 -2.11 -19.35
N THR A 31 -13.76 -2.52 -20.16
CA THR A 31 -12.34 -2.43 -19.80
C THR A 31 -11.75 -1.01 -19.93
N THR A 32 -12.42 -0.12 -20.69
CA THR A 32 -11.89 1.21 -20.98
C THR A 32 -12.09 2.22 -19.84
N ASN A 33 -13.14 2.07 -19.03
CA ASN A 33 -13.45 3.06 -18.00
C ASN A 33 -12.58 2.95 -16.74
N THR A 34 -12.20 1.72 -16.37
CA THR A 34 -11.37 1.49 -15.16
C THR A 34 -9.96 2.05 -15.34
N THR A 35 -9.34 1.81 -16.49
CA THR A 35 -7.98 2.32 -16.78
C THR A 35 -7.93 3.84 -16.84
N THR A 36 -9.00 4.49 -17.35
CA THR A 36 -9.08 5.95 -17.42
C THR A 36 -9.23 6.59 -16.04
N ILE A 37 -10.00 5.97 -15.14
CA ILE A 37 -10.16 6.46 -13.77
C ILE A 37 -8.83 6.38 -13.01
N TYR A 38 -8.07 5.29 -13.11
CA TYR A 38 -6.76 5.17 -12.45
C TYR A 38 -5.71 6.12 -13.07
N ALA A 39 -5.72 6.32 -14.37
CA ALA A 39 -4.80 7.25 -15.02
C ALA A 39 -5.04 8.71 -14.61
N THR A 40 -6.29 9.09 -14.32
CA THR A 40 -6.60 10.44 -13.79
C THR A 40 -6.18 10.58 -12.33
N ALA A 41 -6.23 9.52 -11.54
CA ALA A 41 -5.79 9.53 -10.15
C ALA A 41 -4.28 9.78 -10.01
N VAL A 42 -3.47 9.24 -10.91
CA VAL A 42 -2.00 9.42 -10.90
C VAL A 42 -1.58 10.90 -11.04
N ASN A 43 -2.42 11.74 -11.66
CA ASN A 43 -2.18 13.18 -11.80
C ASN A 43 -2.89 14.04 -10.73
N ALA A 44 -3.51 13.42 -9.74
CA ALA A 44 -4.15 14.11 -8.62
C ALA A 44 -3.11 14.71 -7.65
N ASN A 45 -3.55 15.67 -6.84
CA ASN A 45 -2.74 16.25 -5.78
C ASN A 45 -2.16 15.15 -4.88
N PRO A 46 -0.95 15.34 -4.33
CA PRO A 46 -0.38 14.43 -3.34
C PRO A 46 -1.34 14.23 -2.17
N LEU A 47 -1.39 13.01 -1.64
CA LEU A 47 -2.16 12.67 -0.46
C LEU A 47 -1.26 12.66 0.77
N VAL A 48 -1.69 13.33 1.83
CA VAL A 48 -1.03 13.30 3.12
C VAL A 48 -1.98 12.66 4.12
N TYR A 49 -1.63 11.48 4.60
CA TYR A 49 -2.31 10.81 5.70
C TYR A 49 -1.65 11.24 6.99
N HIS A 50 -2.32 12.13 7.72
CA HIS A 50 -1.84 12.61 9.01
C HIS A 50 -2.37 11.71 10.12
N LEU A 51 -1.46 11.03 10.81
CA LEU A 51 -1.78 10.19 11.95
C LEU A 51 -1.22 10.80 13.23
N SER A 52 -2.13 11.26 14.08
CA SER A 52 -1.82 11.91 15.35
C SER A 52 -2.00 11.00 16.57
N SER A 53 -2.50 9.79 16.37
CA SER A 53 -2.87 8.84 17.41
C SER A 53 -2.00 7.59 17.40
N SER A 54 -1.74 7.01 18.59
CA SER A 54 -1.17 5.68 18.77
C SER A 54 -2.25 4.60 18.98
N ASP A 55 -3.51 4.94 18.85
CA ASP A 55 -4.60 3.97 18.90
C ASP A 55 -4.46 2.95 17.76
N PRO A 56 -4.37 1.63 18.07
CA PRO A 56 -4.10 0.62 17.04
C PRO A 56 -5.16 0.55 15.95
N TRP A 57 -6.41 0.84 16.26
CA TRP A 57 -7.47 0.84 15.25
C TRP A 57 -7.30 2.00 14.27
N ARG A 58 -7.14 3.24 14.78
CA ARG A 58 -6.91 4.42 13.94
C ARG A 58 -5.67 4.24 13.06
N ALA A 59 -4.58 3.77 13.66
CA ALA A 59 -3.34 3.49 12.95
C ALA A 59 -3.52 2.44 11.84
N SER A 60 -4.24 1.35 12.12
CA SER A 60 -4.53 0.31 11.12
C SER A 60 -5.33 0.85 9.94
N ILE A 61 -6.35 1.68 10.19
CA ILE A 61 -7.15 2.27 9.12
C ILE A 61 -6.33 3.26 8.31
N ALA A 62 -5.59 4.16 8.95
CA ALA A 62 -4.73 5.14 8.28
C ALA A 62 -3.72 4.45 7.34
N LEU A 63 -3.06 3.39 7.82
CA LEU A 63 -2.09 2.62 7.04
C LEU A 63 -2.73 1.86 5.89
N THR A 64 -3.91 1.27 6.11
CA THR A 64 -4.66 0.55 5.07
C THR A 64 -5.07 1.51 3.95
N ASP A 65 -5.61 2.66 4.29
CA ASP A 65 -6.04 3.67 3.32
C ASP A 65 -4.84 4.24 2.56
N ALA A 66 -3.77 4.63 3.26
CA ALA A 66 -2.55 5.13 2.65
C ALA A 66 -1.95 4.12 1.67
N SER A 67 -1.88 2.85 2.06
CA SER A 67 -1.36 1.76 1.22
C SER A 67 -2.26 1.50 0.01
N SER A 68 -3.58 1.55 0.19
CA SER A 68 -4.56 1.36 -0.87
C SER A 68 -4.45 2.47 -1.92
N MET A 69 -4.40 3.73 -1.50
CA MET A 69 -4.23 4.86 -2.41
C MET A 69 -2.90 4.82 -3.15
N ARG A 70 -1.83 4.41 -2.46
CA ARG A 70 -0.54 4.20 -3.10
C ARG A 70 -0.58 3.10 -4.15
N SER A 71 -1.25 1.98 -3.88
CA SER A 71 -1.35 0.84 -4.80
C SER A 71 -2.01 1.18 -6.13
N ILE A 72 -2.88 2.18 -6.15
CA ILE A 72 -3.52 2.69 -7.36
C ILE A 72 -2.80 3.91 -7.98
N GLY A 73 -1.56 4.21 -7.50
CA GLY A 73 -0.64 5.14 -8.15
C GLY A 73 -0.62 6.56 -7.59
N HIS A 74 -1.29 6.84 -6.46
CA HIS A 74 -1.17 8.15 -5.81
C HIS A 74 0.21 8.34 -5.16
N ASN A 75 0.70 9.60 -5.17
CA ASN A 75 1.84 10.00 -4.35
C ASN A 75 1.36 10.20 -2.92
N VAL A 76 1.68 9.25 -2.03
CA VAL A 76 1.18 9.21 -0.67
C VAL A 76 2.31 9.42 0.33
N THR A 77 2.08 10.29 1.30
CA THR A 77 2.95 10.50 2.46
C THR A 77 2.16 10.27 3.74
N LEU A 78 2.70 9.47 4.64
CA LEU A 78 2.23 9.32 6.01
C LEU A 78 2.97 10.35 6.89
N LEU A 79 2.24 11.27 7.49
CA LEU A 79 2.75 12.26 8.44
C LEU A 79 2.41 11.80 9.86
N LEU A 80 3.43 11.46 10.64
CA LEU A 80 3.29 10.99 12.02
C LEU A 80 3.56 12.14 13.00
N SER A 81 2.59 12.46 13.83
CA SER A 81 2.73 13.51 14.85
C SER A 81 2.08 13.08 16.17
N ILE A 82 2.29 13.89 17.21
CA ILE A 82 1.76 13.63 18.54
C ILE A 82 2.10 12.20 18.97
N GLU A 83 1.12 11.37 19.33
CA GLU A 83 1.33 9.97 19.72
C GLU A 83 1.63 9.05 18.52
N GLY A 84 1.21 9.44 17.32
CA GLY A 84 1.45 8.68 16.09
C GLY A 84 2.93 8.49 15.76
N VAL A 85 3.84 9.30 16.33
CA VAL A 85 5.31 9.14 16.17
C VAL A 85 5.81 7.78 16.62
N GLN A 86 5.07 7.09 17.53
CA GLN A 86 5.37 5.73 17.99
C GLN A 86 5.43 4.71 16.83
N LEU A 87 4.75 4.98 15.75
CA LEU A 87 4.76 4.12 14.56
C LEU A 87 5.95 4.36 13.64
N GLY A 88 6.68 5.45 13.87
CA GLY A 88 7.87 5.82 13.11
C GLY A 88 9.19 5.39 13.76
N VAL A 89 9.16 4.67 14.88
CA VAL A 89 10.34 4.21 15.62
C VAL A 89 10.47 2.70 15.62
N GLU A 90 11.70 2.19 15.67
CA GLU A 90 11.97 0.74 15.67
C GLU A 90 11.40 0.03 16.91
N ASN A 91 11.45 0.71 18.07
CA ASN A 91 11.05 0.14 19.36
C ASN A 91 10.03 1.06 20.05
N PRO A 92 8.74 1.02 19.63
CA PRO A 92 7.69 1.78 20.31
C PRO A 92 7.49 1.30 21.75
N HIS A 93 6.87 2.13 22.58
CA HIS A 93 6.57 1.75 23.95
C HIS A 93 5.75 0.45 24.00
N HIS A 94 6.26 -0.55 24.70
CA HIS A 94 5.72 -1.92 24.72
C HIS A 94 4.24 -2.02 25.09
N HIS A 95 3.78 -1.15 26.00
CA HIS A 95 2.38 -1.17 26.46
C HIS A 95 1.37 -0.75 25.40
N LEU A 96 1.82 -0.17 24.27
CA LEU A 96 0.95 0.25 23.17
C LEU A 96 0.62 -0.89 22.20
N GLY A 97 1.40 -1.98 22.19
CA GLY A 97 1.14 -3.14 21.33
C GLY A 97 1.31 -2.86 19.82
N LEU A 98 2.18 -1.91 19.44
CA LEU A 98 2.28 -1.38 18.07
C LEU A 98 3.24 -2.14 17.16
N ASN A 99 3.93 -3.18 17.61
CA ASN A 99 5.01 -3.83 16.84
C ASN A 99 4.59 -4.28 15.43
N ASN A 100 3.40 -4.86 15.29
CA ASN A 100 2.90 -5.27 13.98
C ASN A 100 2.61 -4.07 13.06
N LEU A 101 2.17 -2.94 13.64
CA LEU A 101 1.88 -1.72 12.89
C LEU A 101 3.16 -1.01 12.45
N VAL A 102 4.22 -1.06 13.25
CA VAL A 102 5.56 -0.57 12.86
C VAL A 102 6.06 -1.37 11.65
N GLN A 103 5.87 -2.70 11.63
CA GLN A 103 6.20 -3.48 10.45
C GLN A 103 5.39 -3.03 9.22
N ASN A 104 4.10 -2.79 9.36
CA ASN A 104 3.27 -2.29 8.26
C ASN A 104 3.74 -0.92 7.74
N VAL A 105 4.25 -0.03 8.62
CA VAL A 105 4.87 1.24 8.21
C VAL A 105 6.17 0.99 7.43
N THR A 106 6.98 0.03 7.87
CA THR A 106 8.19 -0.39 7.15
C THR A 106 7.85 -0.91 5.75
N ASP A 107 6.86 -1.81 5.64
CA ASP A 107 6.38 -2.35 4.37
C ASP A 107 5.82 -1.23 3.45
N PHE A 108 5.16 -0.23 4.03
CA PHE A 108 4.68 0.94 3.29
C PHE A 108 5.84 1.75 2.69
N ILE A 109 6.94 1.94 3.45
CA ILE A 109 8.16 2.61 2.97
C ILE A 109 8.83 1.78 1.86
N GLU A 110 9.03 0.49 2.07
CA GLU A 110 9.64 -0.42 1.10
C GLU A 110 8.85 -0.47 -0.21
N GLY A 111 7.54 -0.38 -0.09
CA GLY A 111 6.66 -0.22 -1.22
C GLY A 111 6.75 1.15 -1.91
N GLY A 112 7.60 2.10 -1.48
CA GLY A 112 7.78 3.44 -2.06
C GLY A 112 6.89 4.53 -1.47
N GLY A 113 6.19 4.27 -0.36
CA GLY A 113 5.51 5.28 0.44
C GLY A 113 6.53 6.17 1.16
N LYS A 114 6.11 7.38 1.52
CA LYS A 114 6.94 8.32 2.28
C LYS A 114 6.42 8.42 3.71
N VAL A 115 7.33 8.43 4.68
CA VAL A 115 6.99 8.64 6.09
C VAL A 115 7.77 9.83 6.61
N VAL A 116 7.04 10.77 7.19
CA VAL A 116 7.59 12.00 7.78
C VAL A 116 7.16 12.06 9.24
N VAL A 117 8.12 12.24 10.14
CA VAL A 117 7.90 12.17 11.59
C VAL A 117 8.16 13.53 12.24
N CYS A 118 7.21 14.01 13.03
CA CYS A 118 7.31 15.25 13.78
C CYS A 118 8.48 15.18 14.79
N LYS A 119 9.49 16.02 14.62
CA LYS A 119 10.68 16.02 15.48
C LYS A 119 10.34 16.31 16.94
N VAL A 120 9.61 17.38 17.20
CA VAL A 120 9.25 17.80 18.57
C VAL A 120 8.40 16.74 19.25
N CYS A 121 7.45 16.15 18.54
CA CYS A 121 6.62 15.07 19.07
C CYS A 121 7.45 13.83 19.41
N LEU A 122 8.43 13.50 18.57
CA LEU A 122 9.37 12.40 18.80
C LEU A 122 10.17 12.59 20.09
N GLU A 123 10.74 13.80 20.28
CA GLU A 123 11.52 14.17 21.47
C GLU A 123 10.65 14.17 22.75
N ILE A 124 9.41 14.66 22.69
CA ILE A 124 8.45 14.62 23.80
C ILE A 124 8.11 13.17 24.18
N ALA A 125 8.01 12.28 23.19
CA ALA A 125 7.76 10.85 23.41
C ALA A 125 8.99 10.09 23.96
N GLY A 126 10.14 10.78 24.15
CA GLY A 126 11.35 10.22 24.72
C GLY A 126 12.28 9.54 23.71
N TYR A 127 12.08 9.76 22.44
CA TYR A 127 12.90 9.24 21.34
C TYR A 127 13.80 10.31 20.72
N ASN A 128 14.76 9.87 19.95
CA ASN A 128 15.61 10.72 19.14
C ASN A 128 15.64 10.23 17.67
N THR A 129 16.36 10.92 16.83
CA THR A 129 16.40 10.61 15.38
C THR A 129 17.07 9.28 15.04
N LEU A 130 17.84 8.69 15.94
CA LEU A 130 18.47 7.36 15.76
C LEU A 130 17.50 6.22 16.03
N ASP A 131 16.38 6.51 16.68
CA ASP A 131 15.35 5.51 16.97
C ASP A 131 14.36 5.31 15.81
N LEU A 132 14.48 6.15 14.75
CA LEU A 132 13.58 6.06 13.60
C LEU A 132 13.76 4.77 12.81
N ILE A 133 12.65 4.22 12.32
CA ILE A 133 12.68 3.15 11.33
C ILE A 133 13.40 3.61 10.07
N ASN A 134 14.06 2.66 9.40
CA ASN A 134 14.80 2.96 8.17
C ASN A 134 13.87 3.54 7.09
N GLY A 135 14.29 4.63 6.46
CA GLY A 135 13.54 5.32 5.41
C GLY A 135 12.53 6.36 5.91
N ALA A 136 12.25 6.44 7.22
CA ALA A 136 11.49 7.57 7.77
C ALA A 136 12.33 8.85 7.79
N THR A 137 11.67 9.99 7.60
CA THR A 137 12.31 11.31 7.53
C THR A 137 11.76 12.22 8.61
N ILE A 138 12.63 13.03 9.22
CA ILE A 138 12.22 14.04 10.20
C ILE A 138 11.55 15.23 9.50
N ALA A 139 10.41 15.65 10.03
CA ALA A 139 9.72 16.86 9.62
C ALA A 139 10.56 18.10 10.04
N THR A 140 10.96 18.91 9.05
CA THR A 140 11.42 20.28 9.24
C THR A 140 10.33 21.25 8.78
N PRO A 141 10.37 22.53 9.16
CA PRO A 141 9.41 23.53 8.66
C PRO A 141 9.34 23.56 7.14
N GLU A 142 10.47 23.41 6.44
CA GLU A 142 10.56 23.40 4.98
C GLU A 142 9.91 22.15 4.38
N ILE A 143 10.19 20.96 4.96
CA ILE A 143 9.60 19.69 4.52
C ILE A 143 8.10 19.73 4.74
N THR A 144 7.64 20.18 5.91
CA THR A 144 6.21 20.26 6.24
C THR A 144 5.49 21.25 5.34
N SER A 145 6.05 22.44 5.12
CA SER A 145 5.47 23.43 4.22
C SER A 145 5.33 22.88 2.79
N LYS A 146 6.39 22.27 2.27
CA LYS A 146 6.36 21.66 0.94
C LYS A 146 5.38 20.50 0.85
N LEU A 147 5.31 19.67 1.89
CA LEU A 147 4.43 18.51 1.96
C LEU A 147 2.95 18.91 1.90
N LEU A 148 2.58 19.98 2.61
CA LEU A 148 1.19 20.43 2.71
C LEU A 148 0.76 21.33 1.56
N THR A 149 1.71 21.85 0.75
CA THR A 149 1.38 22.70 -0.40
C THR A 149 0.71 21.87 -1.49
N ASN A 150 -0.49 22.25 -1.88
CA ASN A 150 -1.31 21.58 -2.89
C ASN A 150 -1.61 20.09 -2.59
N ALA A 151 -1.53 19.67 -1.33
CA ALA A 151 -1.86 18.32 -0.92
C ALA A 151 -3.33 18.22 -0.46
N THR A 152 -3.89 17.02 -0.61
CA THR A 152 -5.11 16.64 0.12
C THR A 152 -4.69 15.96 1.41
N VAL A 153 -5.15 16.48 2.55
CA VAL A 153 -4.83 15.93 3.88
C VAL A 153 -6.02 15.13 4.39
N VAL A 154 -5.74 13.91 4.82
CA VAL A 154 -6.70 13.03 5.52
C VAL A 154 -6.17 12.84 6.94
N ASP A 155 -6.98 13.15 7.94
CA ASP A 155 -6.58 13.17 9.36
C ASP A 155 -7.18 11.99 10.15
N TYR A 156 -6.33 11.34 10.98
CA TYR A 156 -6.70 10.18 11.81
C TYR A 156 -6.27 10.35 13.27
#